data_02b4035a94ed66017919e8b69eac7b09
#
_entry.id   02b4035a94ed66017919e8b69eac7b09
#
_cell.length_a   1.000
_cell.length_b   1.000
_cell.length_c   1.000
_cell.angle_alpha   90.00
_cell.angle_beta   90.00
_cell.angle_gamma   90.00
#
_symmetry.space_group_name_H-M   'P 1'
#
loop_
_entity.id
_entity.type
_entity.pdbx_description
1 polymer ?
#
loop_
_entity_poly.entity_id
_entity_poly.type
_entity_poly.pdbx_seq_one_letter_code
_entity_poly.pdbx_strand_id
1 'polypeptide(L)'
;WHVEEKWNLCNAPVSDQGKVKSVGAFLNGADQVLVCTHATFRFAVDQYGIEAFDDCLLAVDEFHHVSADPNNKLGAHLTDFIARDKVHLVAMTGSYFRGDAVPVLMPEDEARFETVTYTYYEQLNGYEHLKALDIGYYFYSGAYSDEIMSVLNPEEKTILHIPNVNSRESTRDKHKEVEHIIEELGDWLGEDPDTGFQLVKLDTGRILKIADLVNDDPAKRDKVSASLKDPAQMNNRDHVDIIIALGMAEEGFDWFW
;
A
#
# COMPACT_ATOMS: atom_id res chain seq x y z
N TRP A 1 -21.00 -1.01 -13.56
CA TRP A 1 -20.64 -2.34 -13.07
C TRP A 1 -20.80 -2.35 -11.55
N HIS A 2 -21.35 -3.40 -11.00
CA HIS A 2 -21.52 -3.57 -9.56
C HIS A 2 -20.95 -4.92 -9.15
N VAL A 3 -20.13 -4.95 -8.09
CA VAL A 3 -19.63 -6.17 -7.50
C VAL A 3 -20.55 -6.54 -6.35
N GLU A 4 -21.16 -7.70 -6.39
CA GLU A 4 -21.93 -8.20 -5.25
C GLU A 4 -20.98 -8.51 -4.08
N GLU A 5 -21.41 -8.24 -2.85
CA GLU A 5 -20.58 -8.40 -1.65
C GLU A 5 -19.95 -9.81 -1.53
N LYS A 6 -20.70 -10.84 -1.90
CA LYS A 6 -20.22 -12.24 -1.90
C LYS A 6 -19.04 -12.47 -2.87
N TRP A 7 -18.87 -11.61 -3.90
CA TRP A 7 -17.81 -11.69 -4.91
C TRP A 7 -16.68 -10.70 -4.67
N ASN A 8 -16.71 -9.90 -3.60
CA ASN A 8 -15.58 -9.14 -3.11
C ASN A 8 -14.76 -9.98 -2.13
N LEU A 9 -13.89 -10.83 -2.65
CA LEU A 9 -13.10 -11.77 -1.86
C LEU A 9 -11.94 -11.10 -1.10
N CYS A 10 -11.64 -9.84 -1.35
CA CYS A 10 -10.62 -9.11 -0.59
C CYS A 10 -11.06 -8.97 0.88
N ASN A 11 -12.34 -8.66 1.11
CA ASN A 11 -12.90 -8.41 2.44
C ASN A 11 -13.74 -9.61 2.99
N ALA A 12 -13.82 -10.70 2.24
CA ALA A 12 -14.64 -11.83 2.66
C ALA A 12 -14.07 -12.50 3.93
N PRO A 13 -14.89 -12.73 4.96
CA PRO A 13 -14.48 -13.35 6.22
C PRO A 13 -14.35 -14.87 6.10
N VAL A 14 -13.74 -15.36 5.03
CA VAL A 14 -13.54 -16.77 4.73
C VAL A 14 -12.04 -17.09 4.64
N SER A 15 -11.67 -18.32 4.91
CA SER A 15 -10.30 -18.79 4.76
C SER A 15 -9.82 -18.68 3.30
N ASP A 16 -8.51 -18.65 3.08
CA ASP A 16 -7.94 -18.57 1.73
C ASP A 16 -8.40 -19.73 0.82
N GLN A 17 -8.53 -20.94 1.36
CA GLN A 17 -9.14 -22.08 0.63
C GLN A 17 -10.62 -21.84 0.28
N GLY A 18 -11.37 -21.16 1.14
CA GLY A 18 -12.74 -20.75 0.87
C GLY A 18 -12.82 -19.74 -0.26
N LYS A 19 -11.91 -18.76 -0.29
CA LYS A 19 -11.82 -17.75 -1.37
C LYS A 19 -11.55 -18.42 -2.73
N VAL A 20 -10.62 -19.37 -2.80
CA VAL A 20 -10.33 -20.11 -4.05
C VAL A 20 -11.56 -20.90 -4.53
N LYS A 21 -12.29 -21.55 -3.62
CA LYS A 21 -13.57 -22.22 -3.96
C LYS A 21 -14.62 -21.26 -4.48
N SER A 22 -14.68 -20.05 -3.93
CA SER A 22 -15.58 -19.00 -4.40
C SER A 22 -15.24 -18.56 -5.83
N VAL A 23 -13.96 -18.49 -6.22
CA VAL A 23 -13.58 -18.26 -7.61
C VAL A 23 -14.13 -19.34 -8.52
N GLY A 24 -13.99 -20.63 -8.16
CA GLY A 24 -14.55 -21.74 -8.92
C GLY A 24 -16.08 -21.68 -9.04
N ALA A 25 -16.77 -21.28 -7.95
CA ALA A 25 -18.21 -21.09 -8.01
C ALA A 25 -18.62 -19.92 -8.91
N PHE A 26 -17.87 -18.83 -8.90
CA PHE A 26 -18.07 -17.69 -9.78
C PHE A 26 -17.92 -18.07 -11.25
N LEU A 27 -16.82 -18.75 -11.62
CA LEU A 27 -16.54 -19.19 -13.00
C LEU A 27 -17.64 -20.10 -13.57
N ASN A 28 -18.36 -20.82 -12.72
CA ASN A 28 -19.48 -21.69 -13.11
C ASN A 28 -20.85 -21.02 -12.93
N GLY A 29 -20.88 -19.77 -12.47
CA GLY A 29 -22.09 -19.00 -12.19
C GLY A 29 -22.51 -18.10 -13.36
N ALA A 30 -23.53 -17.27 -13.10
CA ALA A 30 -24.02 -16.27 -14.04
C ALA A 30 -23.59 -14.85 -13.68
N ASP A 31 -22.92 -14.66 -12.56
CA ASP A 31 -22.43 -13.36 -12.10
C ASP A 31 -21.21 -12.91 -12.93
N GLN A 32 -21.07 -11.61 -13.12
CA GLN A 32 -20.15 -11.07 -14.14
C GLN A 32 -18.88 -10.44 -13.57
N VAL A 33 -18.85 -10.10 -12.29
CA VAL A 33 -17.71 -9.37 -11.69
C VAL A 33 -17.31 -10.01 -10.37
N LEU A 34 -16.04 -10.36 -10.26
CA LEU A 34 -15.41 -10.85 -9.04
C LEU A 34 -14.13 -10.04 -8.78
N VAL A 35 -13.88 -9.69 -7.52
CA VAL A 35 -12.66 -9.04 -7.07
C VAL A 35 -11.95 -9.94 -6.05
N CYS A 36 -10.66 -10.15 -6.26
CA CYS A 36 -9.83 -10.93 -5.35
C CYS A 36 -8.39 -10.42 -5.34
N THR A 37 -7.60 -10.87 -4.36
CA THR A 37 -6.17 -10.59 -4.32
C THR A 37 -5.40 -11.40 -5.36
N HIS A 38 -4.20 -10.94 -5.75
CA HIS A 38 -3.26 -11.68 -6.61
C HIS A 38 -2.98 -13.09 -6.08
N ALA A 39 -2.86 -13.24 -4.76
CA ALA A 39 -2.66 -14.56 -4.13
C ALA A 39 -3.85 -15.49 -4.37
N THR A 40 -5.07 -15.01 -4.16
CA THR A 40 -6.30 -15.81 -4.40
C THR A 40 -6.41 -16.21 -5.87
N PHE A 41 -6.17 -15.27 -6.78
CA PHE A 41 -6.19 -15.55 -8.23
C PHE A 41 -5.16 -16.61 -8.61
N ARG A 42 -3.91 -16.45 -8.17
CA ARG A 42 -2.84 -17.43 -8.42
C ARG A 42 -3.22 -18.85 -7.99
N PHE A 43 -3.73 -19.00 -6.74
CA PHE A 43 -4.17 -20.30 -6.25
C PHE A 43 -5.38 -20.85 -7.00
N ALA A 44 -6.26 -19.99 -7.49
CA ALA A 44 -7.38 -20.41 -8.31
C ALA A 44 -6.90 -20.94 -9.68
N VAL A 45 -5.94 -20.30 -10.31
CA VAL A 45 -5.32 -20.79 -11.55
C VAL A 45 -4.61 -22.13 -11.31
N ASP A 46 -3.84 -22.25 -10.21
CA ASP A 46 -3.19 -23.52 -9.83
C ASP A 46 -4.23 -24.65 -9.63
N GLN A 47 -5.42 -24.34 -9.12
CA GLN A 47 -6.45 -25.35 -8.82
C GLN A 47 -7.34 -25.70 -10.01
N TYR A 48 -7.75 -24.70 -10.81
CA TYR A 48 -8.76 -24.88 -11.88
C TYR A 48 -8.16 -24.92 -13.28
N GLY A 49 -6.89 -24.58 -13.44
CA GLY A 49 -6.21 -24.43 -14.72
C GLY A 49 -6.53 -23.11 -15.42
N ILE A 50 -5.69 -22.74 -16.38
CA ILE A 50 -5.84 -21.50 -17.15
C ILE A 50 -7.07 -21.52 -18.07
N GLU A 51 -7.48 -22.71 -18.49
CA GLU A 51 -8.63 -22.92 -19.36
C GLU A 51 -9.96 -22.49 -18.71
N ALA A 52 -10.02 -22.56 -17.39
CA ALA A 52 -11.21 -22.15 -16.64
C ALA A 52 -11.53 -20.65 -16.77
N PHE A 53 -10.55 -19.86 -17.21
CA PHE A 53 -10.64 -18.42 -17.36
C PHE A 53 -10.79 -17.98 -18.84
N ASP A 54 -10.96 -18.91 -19.76
CA ASP A 54 -11.21 -18.56 -21.18
C ASP A 54 -12.41 -17.63 -21.30
N ASP A 55 -12.33 -16.69 -22.22
CA ASP A 55 -13.35 -15.64 -22.48
C ASP A 55 -13.56 -14.65 -21.31
N CYS A 56 -12.69 -14.65 -20.30
CA CYS A 56 -12.71 -13.66 -19.23
C CYS A 56 -11.92 -12.40 -19.58
N LEU A 57 -12.33 -11.28 -18.96
CA LEU A 57 -11.51 -10.08 -18.83
C LEU A 57 -10.78 -10.16 -17.48
N LEU A 58 -9.45 -10.23 -17.49
CA LEU A 58 -8.60 -10.20 -16.33
C LEU A 58 -8.01 -8.78 -16.17
N ALA A 59 -8.50 -8.02 -15.20
CA ALA A 59 -7.95 -6.73 -14.84
C ALA A 59 -7.00 -6.91 -13.65
N VAL A 60 -5.72 -6.65 -13.85
CA VAL A 60 -4.67 -6.82 -12.83
C VAL A 60 -4.17 -5.45 -12.42
N ASP A 61 -4.51 -5.07 -11.20
CA ASP A 61 -4.05 -3.83 -10.58
C ASP A 61 -2.66 -4.04 -9.97
N GLU A 62 -1.92 -2.95 -9.75
CA GLU A 62 -0.52 -3.00 -9.29
C GLU A 62 0.33 -3.99 -10.09
N PHE A 63 0.24 -3.90 -11.40
CA PHE A 63 0.86 -4.86 -12.31
C PHE A 63 2.38 -4.93 -12.19
N HIS A 64 3.02 -3.92 -11.62
CA HIS A 64 4.46 -3.93 -11.33
C HIS A 64 4.88 -5.00 -10.30
N HIS A 65 3.95 -5.56 -9.52
CA HIS A 65 4.22 -6.72 -8.67
C HIS A 65 4.32 -8.04 -9.45
N VAL A 66 3.88 -8.06 -10.70
CA VAL A 66 4.15 -9.15 -11.63
C VAL A 66 5.61 -9.10 -12.05
N SER A 67 6.22 -10.23 -12.32
CA SER A 67 7.61 -10.33 -12.74
C SER A 67 7.79 -11.44 -13.75
N ALA A 68 8.60 -11.20 -14.75
CA ALA A 68 9.08 -12.22 -15.67
C ALA A 68 10.10 -13.19 -15.02
N ASP A 69 10.41 -13.03 -13.72
CA ASP A 69 11.22 -14.02 -12.99
C ASP A 69 10.52 -15.38 -12.99
N PRO A 70 11.20 -16.46 -13.38
CA PRO A 70 10.63 -17.81 -13.38
C PRO A 70 10.11 -18.29 -12.02
N ASN A 71 10.56 -17.69 -10.93
CA ASN A 71 10.07 -17.97 -9.57
C ASN A 71 8.80 -17.20 -9.22
N ASN A 72 8.40 -16.22 -10.00
CA ASN A 72 7.14 -15.50 -9.83
C ASN A 72 6.00 -16.26 -10.49
N LYS A 73 5.25 -17.01 -9.69
CA LYS A 73 4.14 -17.83 -10.18
C LYS A 73 3.04 -17.04 -10.90
N LEU A 74 2.76 -15.83 -10.43
CA LEU A 74 1.75 -14.98 -11.08
C LEU A 74 2.24 -14.54 -12.47
N GLY A 75 3.52 -14.14 -12.57
CA GLY A 75 4.14 -13.82 -13.85
C GLY A 75 4.10 -15.00 -14.82
N ALA A 76 4.43 -16.21 -14.36
CA ALA A 76 4.35 -17.42 -15.17
C ALA A 76 2.93 -17.67 -15.69
N HIS A 77 1.90 -17.59 -14.83
CA HIS A 77 0.51 -17.73 -15.27
C HIS A 77 0.10 -16.67 -16.29
N LEU A 78 0.51 -15.41 -16.12
CA LEU A 78 0.20 -14.36 -17.08
C LEU A 78 0.89 -14.58 -18.43
N THR A 79 2.13 -15.04 -18.45
CA THR A 79 2.80 -15.50 -19.68
C THR A 79 2.01 -16.59 -20.38
N ASP A 80 1.52 -17.59 -19.63
CA ASP A 80 0.69 -18.67 -20.17
C ASP A 80 -0.65 -18.14 -20.73
N PHE A 81 -1.31 -17.23 -20.05
CA PHE A 81 -2.53 -16.57 -20.55
C PHE A 81 -2.27 -15.77 -21.82
N ILE A 82 -1.18 -15.01 -21.88
CA ILE A 82 -0.78 -14.25 -23.05
C ILE A 82 -0.50 -15.20 -24.24
N ALA A 83 0.27 -16.27 -24.00
CA ALA A 83 0.58 -17.25 -25.04
C ALA A 83 -0.66 -17.97 -25.57
N ARG A 84 -1.62 -18.27 -24.69
CA ARG A 84 -2.86 -18.97 -25.04
C ARG A 84 -3.85 -18.08 -25.84
N ASP A 85 -3.82 -16.77 -25.65
CA ASP A 85 -4.66 -15.80 -26.37
C ASP A 85 -6.17 -16.08 -26.29
N LYS A 86 -6.66 -16.41 -25.10
CA LYS A 86 -8.08 -16.73 -24.82
C LYS A 86 -8.69 -15.84 -23.74
N VAL A 87 -7.95 -14.88 -23.23
CA VAL A 87 -8.41 -13.89 -22.24
C VAL A 87 -8.11 -12.48 -22.72
N HIS A 88 -8.87 -11.51 -22.24
CA HIS A 88 -8.52 -10.11 -22.37
C HIS A 88 -7.78 -9.67 -21.09
N LEU A 89 -6.58 -9.11 -21.25
CA LEU A 89 -5.78 -8.64 -20.14
C LEU A 89 -5.78 -7.11 -20.10
N VAL A 90 -6.09 -6.55 -18.94
CA VAL A 90 -5.89 -5.14 -18.61
C VAL A 90 -4.89 -5.06 -17.48
N ALA A 91 -3.69 -4.58 -17.77
CA ALA A 91 -2.62 -4.35 -16.81
C ALA A 91 -2.62 -2.89 -16.36
N MET A 92 -2.82 -2.65 -15.08
CA MET A 92 -2.88 -1.30 -14.51
C MET A 92 -1.74 -1.12 -13.50
N THR A 93 -1.02 -0.01 -13.57
CA THR A 93 0.02 0.32 -12.61
C THR A 93 0.32 1.81 -12.60
N GLY A 94 0.58 2.36 -11.43
CA GLY A 94 1.08 3.73 -11.29
C GLY A 94 2.55 3.87 -11.69
N SER A 95 3.31 2.77 -11.69
CA SER A 95 4.71 2.73 -12.09
C SER A 95 5.03 1.40 -12.76
N TYR A 96 5.45 1.43 -14.00
CA TYR A 96 5.91 0.25 -14.73
C TYR A 96 7.39 -0.08 -14.45
N PHE A 97 7.93 0.47 -13.37
CA PHE A 97 9.32 0.31 -12.98
C PHE A 97 9.42 -0.34 -11.59
N ARG A 98 10.13 -1.46 -11.50
CA ARG A 98 10.28 -2.25 -10.27
C ARG A 98 11.48 -1.85 -9.42
N GLY A 99 12.42 -1.09 -9.97
CA GLY A 99 13.67 -0.76 -9.28
C GLY A 99 14.72 -1.87 -9.29
N ASP A 100 14.44 -3.02 -9.90
CA ASP A 100 15.39 -4.11 -10.10
C ASP A 100 15.68 -4.36 -11.60
N ALA A 101 16.57 -5.30 -11.91
CA ALA A 101 16.96 -5.61 -13.28
C ALA A 101 16.01 -6.59 -13.99
N VAL A 102 14.97 -7.07 -13.30
CA VAL A 102 14.01 -8.05 -13.85
C VAL A 102 12.84 -7.29 -14.48
N PRO A 103 12.53 -7.49 -15.76
CA PRO A 103 11.38 -6.85 -16.39
C PRO A 103 10.06 -7.37 -15.81
N VAL A 104 9.01 -6.54 -15.88
CA VAL A 104 7.64 -6.94 -15.51
C VAL A 104 7.13 -7.99 -16.49
N LEU A 105 7.26 -7.73 -17.79
CA LEU A 105 6.99 -8.67 -18.89
C LEU A 105 8.24 -8.82 -19.75
N MET A 106 8.36 -9.95 -20.42
CA MET A 106 9.35 -10.10 -21.49
C MET A 106 8.95 -9.20 -22.68
N PRO A 107 9.93 -8.67 -23.44
CA PRO A 107 9.64 -7.75 -24.55
C PRO A 107 8.67 -8.29 -25.60
N GLU A 108 8.69 -9.59 -25.86
CA GLU A 108 7.78 -10.26 -26.78
C GLU A 108 6.33 -10.30 -26.29
N ASP A 109 6.13 -10.41 -24.98
CA ASP A 109 4.81 -10.37 -24.35
C ASP A 109 4.30 -8.93 -24.26
N GLU A 110 5.19 -8.00 -23.89
CA GLU A 110 4.87 -6.55 -23.82
C GLU A 110 4.42 -6.01 -25.17
N ALA A 111 5.05 -6.44 -26.26
CA ALA A 111 4.70 -6.03 -27.63
C ALA A 111 3.27 -6.42 -28.05
N ARG A 112 2.58 -7.26 -27.29
CA ARG A 112 1.17 -7.64 -27.51
C ARG A 112 0.16 -6.74 -26.84
N PHE A 113 0.63 -5.81 -26.00
CA PHE A 113 -0.23 -4.85 -25.33
C PHE A 113 -0.29 -3.54 -26.08
N GLU A 114 -1.49 -2.94 -26.08
CA GLU A 114 -1.68 -1.54 -26.42
C GLU A 114 -1.48 -0.70 -25.14
N THR A 115 -0.57 0.25 -25.18
CA THR A 115 -0.21 1.05 -24.01
C THR A 115 -0.99 2.35 -23.99
N VAL A 116 -1.69 2.60 -22.88
CA VAL A 116 -2.33 3.90 -22.58
C VAL A 116 -1.59 4.49 -21.37
N THR A 117 -1.01 5.68 -21.55
CA THR A 117 -0.26 6.35 -20.50
C THR A 117 -0.98 7.63 -20.09
N TYR A 118 -1.19 7.80 -18.78
CA TYR A 118 -1.58 9.05 -18.17
C TYR A 118 -0.41 9.51 -17.27
N THR A 119 0.29 10.54 -17.72
CA THR A 119 1.53 10.95 -17.09
C THR A 119 1.30 11.62 -15.75
N TYR A 120 2.29 11.55 -14.85
CA TYR A 120 2.26 12.25 -13.58
C TYR A 120 2.01 13.77 -13.73
N TYR A 121 2.57 14.39 -14.77
CA TYR A 121 2.32 15.80 -15.07
C TYR A 121 0.86 16.09 -15.47
N GLU A 122 0.23 15.19 -16.23
CA GLU A 122 -1.19 15.31 -16.55
C GLU A 122 -2.05 15.15 -15.30
N GLN A 123 -1.70 14.22 -14.43
CA GLN A 123 -2.36 14.01 -13.16
C GLN A 123 -2.23 15.25 -12.26
N LEU A 124 -1.04 15.79 -12.07
CA LEU A 124 -0.81 16.98 -11.27
C LEU A 124 -1.58 18.21 -11.78
N ASN A 125 -1.63 18.39 -13.09
CA ASN A 125 -2.38 19.49 -13.72
C ASN A 125 -3.91 19.33 -13.54
N GLY A 126 -4.40 18.13 -13.29
CA GLY A 126 -5.81 17.84 -13.01
C GLY A 126 -6.23 18.05 -11.56
N TYR A 127 -5.30 18.24 -10.63
CA TYR A 127 -5.63 18.48 -9.23
C TYR A 127 -6.05 19.93 -8.99
N GLU A 128 -7.34 20.15 -8.71
CA GLU A 128 -7.88 21.47 -8.38
C GLU A 128 -7.43 21.97 -6.99
N HIS A 129 -7.00 21.06 -6.11
CA HIS A 129 -6.71 21.35 -4.71
C HIS A 129 -5.23 21.32 -4.34
N LEU A 130 -4.37 20.85 -5.24
CA LEU A 130 -2.92 20.85 -5.04
C LEU A 130 -2.37 22.26 -5.27
N LYS A 131 -1.91 22.92 -4.21
CA LYS A 131 -1.37 24.28 -4.29
C LYS A 131 0.09 24.33 -4.72
N ALA A 132 0.91 23.43 -4.19
CA ALA A 132 2.32 23.28 -4.48
C ALA A 132 2.79 21.86 -4.16
N LEU A 133 3.81 21.42 -4.88
CA LEU A 133 4.54 20.19 -4.59
C LEU A 133 6.03 20.49 -4.67
N ASP A 134 6.73 20.29 -3.57
CA ASP A 134 8.18 20.37 -3.48
C ASP A 134 8.74 18.98 -3.18
N ILE A 135 9.78 18.55 -3.90
CA ILE A 135 10.43 17.27 -3.69
C ILE A 135 11.88 17.51 -3.31
N GLY A 136 12.23 17.16 -2.07
CA GLY A 136 13.59 17.21 -1.56
C GLY A 136 14.25 15.82 -1.60
N TYR A 137 15.55 15.78 -1.92
CA TYR A 137 16.35 14.56 -1.84
C TYR A 137 17.44 14.75 -0.80
N TYR A 138 17.50 13.81 0.15
CA TYR A 138 18.53 13.78 1.17
C TYR A 138 19.41 12.55 1.00
N PHE A 139 20.72 12.76 1.07
CA PHE A 139 21.72 11.68 1.02
C PHE A 139 22.32 11.53 2.41
N TYR A 140 22.29 10.33 2.95
CA TYR A 140 22.81 10.02 4.27
C TYR A 140 23.64 8.73 4.26
N SER A 141 24.46 8.54 5.29
CA SER A 141 25.28 7.35 5.50
C SER A 141 25.07 6.84 6.92
N GLY A 142 24.51 5.66 7.09
CA GLY A 142 24.19 5.10 8.41
C GLY A 142 22.73 4.73 8.55
N ALA A 143 22.22 4.68 9.78
CA ALA A 143 20.80 4.48 10.04
C ALA A 143 20.03 5.76 9.72
N TYR A 144 18.92 5.62 9.00
CA TYR A 144 18.11 6.79 8.65
C TYR A 144 17.54 7.49 9.89
N SER A 145 17.28 6.75 10.98
CA SER A 145 16.76 7.27 12.23
C SER A 145 17.62 8.39 12.84
N ASP A 146 18.92 8.31 12.65
CA ASP A 146 19.85 9.31 13.17
C ASP A 146 19.83 10.61 12.35
N GLU A 147 19.54 10.48 11.07
CA GLU A 147 19.57 11.59 10.11
C GLU A 147 18.20 12.24 9.87
N ILE A 148 17.10 11.49 10.12
CA ILE A 148 15.73 11.98 9.84
C ILE A 148 15.42 13.23 10.65
N MET A 149 15.97 13.35 11.86
CA MET A 149 15.76 14.50 12.73
C MET A 149 16.32 15.79 12.15
N SER A 150 17.29 15.70 11.24
CA SER A 150 17.85 16.88 10.56
C SER A 150 16.89 17.49 9.53
N VAL A 151 15.90 16.71 9.06
CA VAL A 151 14.92 17.13 8.04
C VAL A 151 13.49 17.21 8.58
N LEU A 152 13.21 16.54 9.69
CA LEU A 152 11.89 16.56 10.30
C LEU A 152 11.63 17.91 10.97
N ASN A 153 10.63 18.63 10.45
CA ASN A 153 10.16 19.86 11.07
C ASN A 153 8.92 19.56 11.94
N PRO A 154 9.01 19.60 13.29
CA PRO A 154 7.89 19.28 14.16
C PRO A 154 6.75 20.31 14.12
N GLU A 155 6.96 21.47 13.48
CA GLU A 155 5.92 22.48 13.27
C GLU A 155 5.04 22.18 12.04
N GLU A 156 5.43 21.21 11.23
CA GLU A 156 4.71 20.81 10.02
C GLU A 156 3.99 19.47 10.20
N LYS A 157 2.85 19.31 9.52
CA LYS A 157 2.13 18.04 9.47
C LYS A 157 2.90 17.06 8.62
N THR A 158 3.27 15.93 9.21
CA THR A 158 4.20 14.99 8.58
C THR A 158 3.67 13.56 8.61
N ILE A 159 3.78 12.86 7.49
CA ILE A 159 3.75 11.40 7.48
C ILE A 159 5.19 10.93 7.36
N LEU A 160 5.65 10.24 8.39
CA LEU A 160 6.97 9.64 8.42
C LEU A 160 6.86 8.16 8.09
N HIS A 161 7.35 7.79 6.92
CA HIS A 161 7.39 6.40 6.48
C HIS A 161 8.73 5.78 6.86
N ILE A 162 8.72 4.85 7.83
CA ILE A 162 9.94 4.16 8.24
C ILE A 162 10.24 2.98 7.30
N PRO A 163 11.52 2.69 7.02
CA PRO A 163 11.89 1.62 6.10
C PRO A 163 11.54 0.24 6.67
N ASN A 164 11.38 -0.72 5.77
CA ASN A 164 11.19 -2.11 6.16
C ASN A 164 12.41 -2.61 6.97
N VAL A 165 12.16 -3.40 8.00
CA VAL A 165 13.20 -3.97 8.89
C VAL A 165 14.28 -4.78 8.15
N ASN A 166 13.99 -5.25 6.94
CA ASN A 166 14.95 -5.96 6.10
C ASN A 166 15.76 -5.02 5.19
N SER A 167 15.43 -3.73 5.14
CA SER A 167 16.18 -2.77 4.35
C SER A 167 17.55 -2.49 4.96
N ARG A 168 18.49 -1.97 4.17
CA ARG A 168 19.84 -1.64 4.67
C ARG A 168 19.83 -0.43 5.60
N GLU A 169 18.84 0.42 5.46
CA GLU A 169 18.67 1.67 6.18
C GLU A 169 18.07 1.47 7.56
N SER A 170 17.38 0.32 7.79
CA SER A 170 16.75 -0.01 9.06
C SER A 170 17.75 -0.49 10.11
N THR A 171 17.50 -0.16 11.36
CA THR A 171 18.19 -0.76 12.53
C THR A 171 17.77 -2.21 12.78
N ARG A 172 16.82 -2.74 12.00
CA ARG A 172 16.17 -4.06 12.12
C ARG A 172 15.23 -4.21 13.31
N ASP A 173 14.95 -3.13 14.00
CA ASP A 173 14.00 -3.08 15.12
C ASP A 173 13.11 -1.83 14.98
N LYS A 174 11.96 -2.02 14.34
CA LYS A 174 11.02 -0.93 14.04
C LYS A 174 10.54 -0.18 15.30
N HIS A 175 10.45 -0.88 16.44
CA HIS A 175 9.99 -0.27 17.68
C HIS A 175 11.05 0.66 18.25
N LYS A 176 12.32 0.24 18.23
CA LYS A 176 13.43 1.12 18.63
C LYS A 176 13.57 2.33 17.72
N GLU A 177 13.27 2.18 16.43
CA GLU A 177 13.29 3.31 15.51
C GLU A 177 12.21 4.34 15.88
N VAL A 178 10.99 3.88 16.20
CA VAL A 178 9.90 4.76 16.66
C VAL A 178 10.23 5.39 18.02
N GLU A 179 10.71 4.60 18.98
CA GLU A 179 11.13 5.09 20.29
C GLU A 179 12.21 6.17 20.15
N HIS A 180 13.25 5.92 19.36
CA HIS A 180 14.32 6.87 19.11
C HIS A 180 13.80 8.19 18.52
N ILE A 181 12.92 8.13 17.52
CA ILE A 181 12.30 9.32 16.91
C ILE A 181 11.51 10.10 17.96
N ILE A 182 10.74 9.42 18.81
CA ILE A 182 9.95 10.05 19.87
C ILE A 182 10.85 10.72 20.90
N GLU A 183 11.93 10.04 21.35
CA GLU A 183 12.89 10.56 22.32
C GLU A 183 13.65 11.79 21.79
N GLU A 184 14.05 11.79 20.54
CA GLU A 184 14.74 12.92 19.91
C GLU A 184 13.82 14.13 19.70
N LEU A 185 12.51 13.91 19.55
CA LEU A 185 11.53 15.00 19.41
C LEU A 185 11.30 15.75 20.73
N GLY A 186 11.37 15.07 21.88
CA GLY A 186 11.17 15.72 23.18
C GLY A 186 10.73 14.79 24.31
N ASP A 187 10.16 15.37 25.36
CA ASP A 187 9.72 14.61 26.54
C ASP A 187 8.43 13.82 26.24
N TRP A 188 8.49 12.50 26.29
CA TRP A 188 7.31 11.66 26.15
C TRP A 188 6.40 11.77 27.39
N LEU A 189 5.15 12.13 27.20
CA LEU A 189 4.14 12.32 28.26
C LEU A 189 3.21 11.12 28.45
N GLY A 190 3.25 10.13 27.57
CA GLY A 190 2.37 8.99 27.58
C GLY A 190 1.47 8.88 26.34
N GLU A 191 0.57 7.92 26.39
CA GLU A 191 -0.43 7.66 25.34
C GLU A 191 -1.76 8.35 25.71
N ASP A 192 -2.35 9.05 24.76
CA ASP A 192 -3.67 9.64 24.90
C ASP A 192 -4.74 8.51 25.03
N PRO A 193 -5.51 8.48 26.12
CA PRO A 193 -6.46 7.39 26.37
C PRO A 193 -7.65 7.35 25.40
N ASP A 194 -7.94 8.44 24.69
CA ASP A 194 -9.07 8.50 23.76
C ASP A 194 -8.66 8.12 22.34
N THR A 195 -7.54 8.63 21.86
CA THR A 195 -7.05 8.48 20.49
C THR A 195 -6.01 7.37 20.31
N GLY A 196 -5.27 7.03 21.37
CA GLY A 196 -4.10 6.16 21.31
C GLY A 196 -2.85 6.85 20.76
N PHE A 197 -2.86 8.18 20.55
CA PHE A 197 -1.71 8.92 20.06
C PHE A 197 -0.65 9.06 21.15
N GLN A 198 0.62 9.01 20.76
CA GLN A 198 1.74 9.34 21.64
C GLN A 198 1.79 10.86 21.83
N LEU A 199 1.92 11.31 23.07
CA LEU A 199 2.03 12.72 23.41
C LEU A 199 3.49 13.04 23.72
N VAL A 200 4.08 14.00 22.99
CA VAL A 200 5.47 14.39 23.13
C VAL A 200 5.56 15.90 23.31
N LYS A 201 6.20 16.34 24.39
CA LYS A 201 6.38 17.76 24.68
C LYS A 201 7.71 18.24 24.13
N LEU A 202 7.65 19.19 23.21
CA LEU A 202 8.83 19.87 22.67
C LEU A 202 9.45 20.84 23.69
N ASP A 203 10.69 21.24 23.47
CA ASP A 203 11.38 22.29 24.24
C ASP A 203 10.65 23.61 24.22
N THR A 204 9.88 23.88 23.16
CA THR A 204 9.01 25.07 23.05
C THR A 204 7.80 25.04 23.98
N GLY A 205 7.53 23.91 24.61
CA GLY A 205 6.36 23.64 25.45
C GLY A 205 5.12 23.16 24.68
N ARG A 206 5.14 23.12 23.34
CA ARG A 206 4.08 22.53 22.51
C ARG A 206 4.03 21.03 22.73
N ILE A 207 2.83 20.46 22.76
CA ILE A 207 2.61 19.03 22.82
C ILE A 207 2.24 18.52 21.43
N LEU A 208 3.08 17.66 20.88
CA LEU A 208 2.82 16.94 19.63
C LEU A 208 1.93 15.73 19.89
N LYS A 209 1.05 15.45 18.95
CA LYS A 209 0.23 14.24 18.88
C LYS A 209 0.73 13.37 17.74
N ILE A 210 1.29 12.22 18.09
CA ILE A 210 1.94 11.32 17.14
C ILE A 210 1.13 10.03 17.02
N ALA A 211 0.62 9.75 15.84
CA ALA A 211 -0.06 8.50 15.53
C ALA A 211 0.96 7.42 15.15
N ASP A 212 1.17 6.43 16.03
CA ASP A 212 2.04 5.29 15.79
C ASP A 212 1.24 4.12 15.18
N LEU A 213 1.41 3.88 13.88
CA LEU A 213 0.82 2.76 13.15
C LEU A 213 1.78 1.55 13.03
N VAL A 214 2.93 1.61 13.67
CA VAL A 214 3.97 0.55 13.63
C VAL A 214 3.78 -0.49 14.73
N ASN A 215 3.00 -0.16 15.76
CA ASN A 215 2.78 -1.01 16.93
C ASN A 215 2.27 -2.41 16.54
N ASP A 216 2.83 -3.46 17.14
CA ASP A 216 2.43 -4.86 16.87
C ASP A 216 1.11 -5.25 17.55
N ASP A 217 0.68 -4.53 18.59
CA ASP A 217 -0.62 -4.76 19.22
C ASP A 217 -1.74 -4.30 18.28
N PRO A 218 -2.54 -5.24 17.73
CA PRO A 218 -3.61 -4.90 16.82
C PRO A 218 -4.64 -3.95 17.44
N ALA A 219 -4.95 -4.10 18.73
CA ALA A 219 -5.96 -3.28 19.40
C ALA A 219 -5.51 -1.82 19.52
N LYS A 220 -4.22 -1.60 19.79
CA LYS A 220 -3.64 -0.24 19.80
C LYS A 220 -3.63 0.37 18.41
N ARG A 221 -3.15 -0.37 17.42
CA ARG A 221 -3.10 0.09 16.03
C ARG A 221 -4.50 0.38 15.46
N ASP A 222 -5.48 -0.48 15.76
CA ASP A 222 -6.86 -0.28 15.32
C ASP A 222 -7.48 0.97 15.95
N LYS A 223 -7.18 1.24 17.23
CA LYS A 223 -7.61 2.45 17.93
C LYS A 223 -7.05 3.71 17.29
N VAL A 224 -5.74 3.74 17.04
CA VAL A 224 -5.06 4.85 16.34
C VAL A 224 -5.65 5.04 14.95
N SER A 225 -5.81 3.95 14.19
CA SER A 225 -6.40 3.98 12.85
C SER A 225 -7.84 4.49 12.84
N ALA A 226 -8.66 4.06 13.80
CA ALA A 226 -10.03 4.53 13.95
C ALA A 226 -10.08 6.04 14.27
N SER A 227 -9.19 6.52 15.12
CA SER A 227 -9.08 7.95 15.43
C SER A 227 -8.65 8.78 14.21
N LEU A 228 -7.71 8.27 13.41
CA LEU A 228 -7.30 8.91 12.16
C LEU A 228 -8.42 8.97 11.11
N LYS A 229 -9.38 8.06 11.16
CA LYS A 229 -10.53 7.97 10.23
C LYS A 229 -11.83 8.51 10.81
N ASP A 230 -11.78 9.17 11.97
CA ASP A 230 -12.98 9.72 12.60
C ASP A 230 -13.56 10.90 11.80
N PRO A 231 -14.76 10.76 11.22
CA PRO A 231 -15.39 11.82 10.44
C PRO A 231 -15.64 13.10 11.25
N ALA A 232 -15.77 12.99 12.59
CA ALA A 232 -15.94 14.14 13.46
C ALA A 232 -14.68 15.03 13.51
N GLN A 233 -13.53 14.47 13.14
CA GLN A 233 -12.26 15.20 13.08
C GLN A 233 -11.94 15.72 11.66
N MET A 234 -12.83 15.55 10.70
CA MET A 234 -12.62 16.07 9.34
C MET A 234 -12.32 17.58 9.37
N ASN A 235 -11.22 17.96 8.71
CA ASN A 235 -10.68 19.32 8.68
C ASN A 235 -10.13 19.86 10.03
N ASN A 236 -10.03 19.03 11.07
CA ASN A 236 -9.39 19.41 12.33
C ASN A 236 -7.87 19.21 12.22
N ARG A 237 -7.17 20.24 11.79
CA ARG A 237 -5.70 20.20 11.63
C ARG A 237 -4.95 19.97 12.94
N ASP A 238 -5.58 20.20 14.10
CA ASP A 238 -4.96 20.01 15.41
C ASP A 238 -5.22 18.61 15.99
N HIS A 239 -5.81 17.71 15.20
CA HIS A 239 -6.11 16.36 15.63
C HIS A 239 -4.85 15.51 15.75
N VAL A 240 -3.96 15.56 14.78
CA VAL A 240 -2.68 14.86 14.76
C VAL A 240 -1.58 15.73 14.16
N ASP A 241 -0.34 15.57 14.60
CA ASP A 241 0.81 16.32 14.09
C ASP A 241 1.70 15.45 13.19
N ILE A 242 2.02 14.24 13.65
CA ILE A 242 2.90 13.32 12.95
C ILE A 242 2.23 11.95 12.89
N ILE A 243 2.31 11.28 11.74
CA ILE A 243 1.98 9.85 11.61
C ILE A 243 3.27 9.10 11.32
N ILE A 244 3.53 8.04 12.09
CA ILE A 244 4.64 7.12 11.82
C ILE A 244 4.02 5.83 11.27
N ALA A 245 4.43 5.42 10.07
CA ALA A 245 3.89 4.28 9.36
C ALA A 245 4.99 3.39 8.76
N LEU A 246 4.69 2.11 8.64
CA LEU A 246 5.51 1.11 7.95
C LEU A 246 4.63 0.40 6.92
N GLY A 247 4.88 0.59 5.64
CA GLY A 247 4.15 -0.05 4.55
C GLY A 247 2.68 0.36 4.39
N MET A 248 1.97 0.64 5.48
CA MET A 248 0.54 0.99 5.45
C MET A 248 0.23 2.31 4.74
N ALA A 249 1.20 3.21 4.65
CA ALA A 249 1.03 4.52 4.01
C ALA A 249 1.57 4.55 2.58
N GLU A 250 2.00 3.40 2.04
CA GLU A 250 2.54 3.31 0.68
C GLU A 250 1.44 3.48 -0.36
N GLU A 251 0.28 2.87 -0.12
CA GLU A 251 -0.83 2.86 -1.08
C GLU A 251 -2.17 2.94 -0.38
N GLY A 252 -3.09 3.75 -0.94
CA GLY A 252 -4.48 3.79 -0.52
C GLY A 252 -4.73 4.28 0.92
N PHE A 253 -3.79 5.01 1.49
CA PHE A 253 -3.97 5.62 2.79
C PHE A 253 -4.78 6.90 2.65
N ASP A 254 -6.01 6.89 3.15
CA ASP A 254 -6.92 8.02 3.08
C ASP A 254 -6.93 8.79 4.41
N TRP A 255 -6.63 10.06 4.33
CA TRP A 255 -6.51 10.99 5.45
C TRP A 255 -7.40 12.20 5.23
N PHE A 256 -8.29 12.49 6.16
CA PHE A 256 -9.32 13.51 5.99
C PHE A 256 -8.91 14.95 6.31
N TRP A 257 -7.65 15.24 6.71
CA TRP A 257 -7.20 16.59 7.11
C TRP A 257 -5.89 17.07 6.54
#